data_1f29b2c0b83fc2cb705c597d8f587aae
#
_entry.id   1f29b2c0b83fc2cb705c597d8f587aae
#
_cell.length_a   1.000
_cell.length_b   1.000
_cell.length_c   1.000
_cell.angle_alpha   90.00
_cell.angle_beta   90.00
_cell.angle_gamma   90.00
#
_symmetry.space_group_name_H-M   'P 1'
#
loop_
_entity.id
_entity.type
_entity.pdbx_description
1 polymer ?
#
loop_
_entity_poly.entity_id
_entity_poly.type
_entity_poly.pdbx_seq_one_letter_code
_entity_poly.pdbx_strand_id
1 'polypeptide(L)'
;MGNPLAVTFTGLRFANPFLLSSAPPTESDSNIMRAFDAGWGGVVTKTIGLHPVVNVRGPKTKFIRAAADGPQLSMQKRPGTALHSSWNWELISDKPLDWWLPRIERIKQAHPDRILVASIMAGSGSDRELEHWQTLARGCQDAGADAFELNLSCPHMDRKDMGSNIGKDQELISIVTQVVKEVARVPVWAKLTPSTTDIVVEARGAFLGGADAIVSSNTFPSLPLIDPETLEFEMNVDGYVSSGGLGGPAILPQSIAKMAQLTQAFPDRAFSGIGGVSTFDQALNYFLLGCGTVQVCTAAMLDHAIGPNVIRELLAGMTAFFERHADRGWRSLDDIRGSRRDRVVTHSQIKRPDTKQYHGGHDGPDTRQGPQEGYADQVASGG
;
A
#
# COMPACT_ATOMS: atom_id res chain seq x y z
N MET A 1 22.06 16.51 -18.07
CA MET A 1 20.95 15.60 -18.35
C MET A 1 20.17 15.43 -17.06
N GLY A 2 18.83 15.50 -17.09
CA GLY A 2 18.00 15.33 -15.88
C GLY A 2 18.11 13.90 -15.33
N ASN A 3 17.76 13.71 -14.06
CA ASN A 3 17.71 12.38 -13.44
C ASN A 3 16.61 11.53 -14.14
N PRO A 4 16.97 10.43 -14.85
CA PRO A 4 16.00 9.64 -15.61
C PRO A 4 14.98 8.90 -14.74
N LEU A 5 15.27 8.77 -13.44
CA LEU A 5 14.37 8.12 -12.48
C LEU A 5 13.40 9.11 -11.81
N ALA A 6 13.59 10.42 -12.04
CA ALA A 6 12.72 11.44 -11.45
C ALA A 6 11.31 11.39 -12.06
N VAL A 7 10.30 11.63 -11.25
CA VAL A 7 8.90 11.69 -11.68
C VAL A 7 8.21 12.92 -11.10
N THR A 8 7.16 13.38 -11.80
CA THR A 8 6.23 14.37 -11.26
C THR A 8 4.92 13.69 -10.89
N PHE A 9 4.46 13.90 -9.66
CA PHE A 9 3.21 13.35 -9.17
C PHE A 9 2.47 14.39 -8.33
N THR A 10 1.22 14.67 -8.66
CA THR A 10 0.38 15.72 -8.06
C THR A 10 1.07 17.12 -7.98
N GLY A 11 1.86 17.47 -9.01
CA GLY A 11 2.62 18.71 -9.05
C GLY A 11 3.96 18.70 -8.28
N LEU A 12 4.24 17.65 -7.52
CA LEU A 12 5.49 17.48 -6.77
C LEU A 12 6.52 16.70 -7.58
N ARG A 13 7.78 17.14 -7.52
CA ARG A 13 8.90 16.48 -8.19
C ARG A 13 9.63 15.53 -7.23
N PHE A 14 9.58 14.26 -7.52
CA PHE A 14 10.27 13.22 -6.79
C PHE A 14 11.58 12.83 -7.49
N ALA A 15 12.63 12.57 -6.70
CA ALA A 15 13.91 12.09 -7.23
C ALA A 15 13.80 10.69 -7.86
N ASN A 16 12.82 9.90 -7.43
CA ASN A 16 12.43 8.60 -7.99
C ASN A 16 11.00 8.27 -7.53
N PRO A 17 10.28 7.31 -8.15
CA PRO A 17 8.88 7.07 -7.90
C PRO A 17 8.56 6.26 -6.62
N PHE A 18 9.57 5.90 -5.82
CA PHE A 18 9.38 5.05 -4.65
C PHE A 18 9.25 5.86 -3.37
N LEU A 19 8.19 5.59 -2.61
CA LEU A 19 7.96 6.18 -1.30
C LEU A 19 8.01 5.11 -0.21
N LEU A 20 8.62 5.45 0.94
CA LEU A 20 8.47 4.66 2.14
C LEU A 20 7.12 4.97 2.77
N SER A 21 6.26 3.95 2.92
CA SER A 21 4.88 4.09 3.34
C SER A 21 4.75 4.38 4.84
N SER A 22 3.59 4.95 5.22
CA SER A 22 3.16 5.12 6.61
C SER A 22 3.12 3.78 7.35
N ALA A 23 4.13 3.54 8.23
CA ALA A 23 4.33 2.28 8.95
C ALA A 23 5.37 2.48 10.09
N PRO A 24 5.70 1.46 10.90
CA PRO A 24 6.76 1.58 11.91
C PRO A 24 8.09 2.17 11.40
N PRO A 25 8.57 1.89 10.17
CA PRO A 25 9.79 2.53 9.67
C PRO A 25 9.75 4.06 9.56
N THR A 26 8.56 4.68 9.65
CA THR A 26 8.39 6.13 9.52
C THR A 26 7.80 6.78 10.78
N GLU A 27 7.98 6.15 11.94
CA GLU A 27 7.41 6.60 13.22
C GLU A 27 8.24 7.67 13.96
N SER A 28 9.38 8.08 13.40
CA SER A 28 10.24 9.13 13.96
C SER A 28 11.00 9.89 12.88
N ASP A 29 11.42 11.12 13.21
CA ASP A 29 12.26 11.95 12.36
C ASP A 29 13.59 11.28 12.00
N SER A 30 14.24 10.62 12.96
CA SER A 30 15.50 9.91 12.72
C SER A 30 15.34 8.75 11.72
N ASN A 31 14.22 8.03 11.77
CA ASN A 31 13.92 6.98 10.81
C ASN A 31 13.67 7.55 9.40
N ILE A 32 12.89 8.64 9.32
CA ILE A 32 12.57 9.32 8.06
C ILE A 32 13.84 9.89 7.41
N MET A 33 14.70 10.56 8.19
CA MET A 33 15.97 11.09 7.68
C MET A 33 16.87 9.97 7.15
N ARG A 34 17.00 8.84 7.87
CA ARG A 34 17.75 7.67 7.37
C ARG A 34 17.17 7.11 6.06
N ALA A 35 15.85 7.15 5.89
CA ALA A 35 15.21 6.75 4.63
C ALA A 35 15.61 7.70 3.49
N PHE A 36 15.58 9.01 3.71
CA PHE A 36 16.04 9.98 2.72
C PHE A 36 17.53 9.83 2.39
N ASP A 37 18.40 9.59 3.39
CA ASP A 37 19.81 9.31 3.18
C ASP A 37 20.05 8.01 2.38
N ALA A 38 19.17 7.01 2.55
CA ALA A 38 19.21 5.78 1.75
C ALA A 38 18.81 5.98 0.29
N GLY A 39 18.06 7.06 -0.04
CA GLY A 39 17.70 7.42 -1.42
C GLY A 39 16.21 7.34 -1.75
N TRP A 40 15.31 7.20 -0.79
CA TRP A 40 13.87 7.22 -1.05
C TRP A 40 13.45 8.54 -1.69
N GLY A 41 12.61 8.47 -2.72
CA GLY A 41 12.07 9.64 -3.43
C GLY A 41 11.10 10.45 -2.58
N GLY A 42 10.36 9.77 -1.71
CA GLY A 42 9.47 10.36 -0.73
C GLY A 42 9.28 9.46 0.49
N VAL A 43 8.77 10.01 1.57
CA VAL A 43 8.42 9.27 2.79
C VAL A 43 7.05 9.75 3.29
N VAL A 44 6.21 8.79 3.68
CA VAL A 44 4.91 9.06 4.33
C VAL A 44 5.09 8.81 5.83
N THR A 45 4.80 9.79 6.67
CA THR A 45 4.93 9.66 8.14
C THR A 45 4.03 8.55 8.67
N LYS A 46 4.39 7.93 9.81
CA LYS A 46 3.38 7.19 10.60
C LYS A 46 2.18 8.11 10.82
N THR A 47 0.96 7.58 10.65
CA THR A 47 -0.26 8.40 10.70
C THR A 47 -0.35 9.21 11.99
N ILE A 48 -0.52 10.50 11.86
CA ILE A 48 -0.56 11.48 12.93
C ILE A 48 -2.02 11.71 13.32
N GLY A 49 -2.33 11.55 14.60
CA GLY A 49 -3.58 11.98 15.22
C GLY A 49 -3.37 13.24 16.06
N LEU A 50 -4.46 13.94 16.37
CA LEU A 50 -4.39 15.12 17.25
C LEU A 50 -3.93 14.74 18.66
N HIS A 51 -4.41 13.59 19.16
CA HIS A 51 -4.09 13.03 20.47
C HIS A 51 -3.36 11.69 20.32
N PRO A 52 -2.55 11.31 21.33
CA PRO A 52 -1.88 10.01 21.33
C PRO A 52 -2.90 8.87 21.42
N VAL A 53 -2.60 7.75 20.78
CA VAL A 53 -3.37 6.52 20.92
C VAL A 53 -2.65 5.51 21.78
N VAL A 54 -3.41 4.73 22.54
CA VAL A 54 -2.86 3.63 23.35
C VAL A 54 -2.92 2.36 22.52
N ASN A 55 -1.76 1.84 22.16
CA ASN A 55 -1.63 0.58 21.45
C ASN A 55 -1.75 -0.63 22.41
N VAL A 56 -2.02 -1.80 21.84
CA VAL A 56 -2.00 -3.08 22.59
C VAL A 56 -0.62 -3.33 23.22
N ARG A 57 -0.59 -4.09 24.29
CA ARG A 57 0.65 -4.57 24.92
C ARG A 57 1.32 -5.61 24.03
N GLY A 58 2.66 -5.63 24.06
CA GLY A 58 3.45 -6.63 23.32
C GLY A 58 3.72 -6.28 21.86
N PRO A 59 4.14 -7.26 21.06
CA PRO A 59 4.41 -7.07 19.63
C PRO A 59 3.15 -6.63 18.89
N LYS A 60 3.30 -5.65 17.99
CA LYS A 60 2.19 -5.15 17.17
C LYS A 60 2.27 -5.66 15.73
N THR A 61 3.43 -6.12 15.32
CA THR A 61 3.71 -6.70 14.00
C THR A 61 4.43 -8.01 14.15
N LYS A 62 4.06 -9.00 13.39
CA LYS A 62 4.75 -10.28 13.28
C LYS A 62 4.90 -10.68 11.81
N PHE A 63 6.04 -11.28 11.48
CA PHE A 63 6.30 -11.67 10.10
C PHE A 63 5.80 -13.08 9.84
N ILE A 64 5.14 -13.26 8.70
CA ILE A 64 4.77 -14.56 8.16
C ILE A 64 5.98 -15.08 7.41
N ARG A 65 6.33 -16.34 7.69
CA ARG A 65 7.44 -17.07 7.07
C ARG A 65 6.90 -18.19 6.20
N ALA A 66 7.53 -18.41 5.08
CA ALA A 66 7.25 -19.55 4.20
C ALA A 66 8.36 -20.59 4.35
N ALA A 67 8.00 -21.88 4.36
CA ALA A 67 8.96 -22.97 4.26
C ALA A 67 9.58 -23.00 2.86
N ALA A 68 10.88 -23.30 2.79
CA ALA A 68 11.60 -23.38 1.51
C ALA A 68 11.19 -24.63 0.69
N ASP A 69 10.67 -25.65 1.34
CA ASP A 69 10.34 -26.95 0.79
C ASP A 69 8.83 -27.24 0.69
N GLY A 70 7.99 -26.22 0.88
CA GLY A 70 6.55 -26.41 0.79
C GLY A 70 5.72 -25.16 1.09
N PRO A 71 4.39 -25.24 0.92
CA PRO A 71 3.47 -24.11 1.08
C PRO A 71 3.17 -23.76 2.54
N GLN A 72 3.85 -24.36 3.52
CA GLN A 72 3.59 -24.12 4.92
C GLN A 72 3.97 -22.71 5.33
N LEU A 73 3.03 -22.02 5.97
CA LEU A 73 3.23 -20.69 6.55
C LEU A 73 3.27 -20.79 8.08
N SER A 74 4.09 -19.97 8.71
CA SER A 74 4.14 -19.82 10.16
C SER A 74 4.62 -18.43 10.53
N MET A 75 4.18 -17.92 11.65
CA MET A 75 4.71 -16.67 12.23
C MET A 75 5.88 -16.94 13.18
N GLN A 76 6.19 -18.20 13.45
CA GLN A 76 7.34 -18.60 14.28
C GLN A 76 8.60 -18.74 13.42
N LYS A 77 9.74 -18.37 14.01
CA LYS A 77 11.04 -18.61 13.38
C LYS A 77 11.40 -20.09 13.50
N ARG A 78 11.35 -20.80 12.38
CA ARG A 78 11.73 -22.23 12.26
C ARG A 78 12.92 -22.36 11.30
N PRO A 79 13.81 -23.37 11.45
CA PRO A 79 14.83 -23.65 10.45
C PRO A 79 14.24 -23.86 9.06
N GLY A 80 14.95 -23.43 8.00
CA GLY A 80 14.50 -23.60 6.63
C GLY A 80 13.34 -22.67 6.21
N THR A 81 12.95 -21.67 7.03
CA THR A 81 11.90 -20.71 6.67
C THR A 81 12.47 -19.35 6.30
N ALA A 82 11.93 -18.74 5.26
CA ALA A 82 12.24 -17.36 4.84
C ALA A 82 11.11 -16.40 5.21
N LEU A 83 11.45 -15.12 5.41
CA LEU A 83 10.46 -14.05 5.61
C LEU A 83 9.69 -13.83 4.30
N HIS A 84 8.36 -13.78 4.38
CA HIS A 84 7.50 -13.65 3.23
C HIS A 84 6.60 -12.42 3.33
N SER A 85 5.81 -12.30 4.39
CA SER A 85 4.79 -11.28 4.55
C SER A 85 4.76 -10.76 5.99
N SER A 86 3.87 -9.85 6.30
CA SER A 86 3.65 -9.33 7.65
C SER A 86 2.19 -9.35 8.03
N TRP A 87 1.93 -9.56 9.30
CA TRP A 87 0.65 -9.36 9.94
C TRP A 87 0.80 -8.36 11.06
N ASN A 88 -0.16 -7.45 11.22
CA ASN A 88 -0.09 -6.43 12.27
C ASN A 88 -1.48 -6.01 12.75
N TRP A 89 -1.51 -5.47 13.96
CA TRP A 89 -2.62 -4.71 14.55
C TRP A 89 -2.13 -3.32 15.02
N GLU A 90 -1.26 -2.75 14.19
CA GLU A 90 -0.72 -1.41 14.41
C GLU A 90 -1.81 -0.34 14.34
N LEU A 91 -1.90 0.48 15.36
CA LEU A 91 -2.66 1.72 15.33
C LEU A 91 -1.86 2.84 14.67
N ILE A 92 -2.41 4.06 14.70
CA ILE A 92 -1.72 5.28 14.31
C ILE A 92 -0.57 5.59 15.28
N SER A 93 0.13 6.70 15.09
CA SER A 93 1.20 7.13 15.99
C SER A 93 0.70 7.26 17.43
N ASP A 94 1.50 6.76 18.37
CA ASP A 94 1.31 6.99 19.81
C ASP A 94 1.81 8.38 20.26
N LYS A 95 2.23 9.20 19.32
CA LYS A 95 2.69 10.58 19.54
C LYS A 95 1.64 11.57 19.01
N PRO A 96 1.32 12.62 19.77
CA PRO A 96 0.38 13.66 19.37
C PRO A 96 0.95 14.57 18.29
N LEU A 97 0.08 15.41 17.71
CA LEU A 97 0.47 16.42 16.71
C LEU A 97 1.65 17.28 17.17
N ASP A 98 1.59 17.83 18.39
CA ASP A 98 2.63 18.73 18.93
C ASP A 98 4.01 18.09 19.03
N TRP A 99 4.05 16.76 19.16
CA TRP A 99 5.32 16.02 19.09
C TRP A 99 5.86 15.95 17.65
N TRP A 100 4.98 15.87 16.65
CA TRP A 100 5.35 15.73 15.26
C TRP A 100 5.78 17.05 14.61
N LEU A 101 5.15 18.18 14.94
CA LEU A 101 5.41 19.47 14.26
C LEU A 101 6.90 19.85 14.23
N PRO A 102 7.63 19.96 15.37
CA PRO A 102 9.06 20.31 15.33
C PRO A 102 9.93 19.26 14.62
N ARG A 103 9.43 18.03 14.48
CA ARG A 103 10.13 16.95 13.77
C ARG A 103 9.95 17.04 12.27
N ILE A 104 8.76 17.40 11.80
CA ILE A 104 8.51 17.73 10.38
C ILE A 104 9.41 18.89 9.95
N GLU A 105 9.47 19.97 10.73
CA GLU A 105 10.38 21.10 10.47
C GLU A 105 11.84 20.65 10.37
N ARG A 106 12.30 19.85 11.34
CA ARG A 106 13.66 19.33 11.35
C ARG A 106 13.98 18.47 10.13
N ILE A 107 13.04 17.58 9.73
CA ILE A 107 13.20 16.74 8.53
C ILE A 107 13.34 17.63 7.30
N LYS A 108 12.48 18.63 7.14
CA LYS A 108 12.48 19.51 5.97
C LYS A 108 13.66 20.46 5.94
N GLN A 109 14.18 20.86 7.10
CA GLN A 109 15.45 21.62 7.17
C GLN A 109 16.65 20.77 6.73
N ALA A 110 16.68 19.49 7.11
CA ALA A 110 17.77 18.57 6.73
C ALA A 110 17.66 18.09 5.27
N HIS A 111 16.45 17.93 4.75
CA HIS A 111 16.16 17.38 3.42
C HIS A 111 15.13 18.24 2.66
N PRO A 112 15.44 19.50 2.30
CA PRO A 112 14.48 20.44 1.73
C PRO A 112 13.95 20.02 0.34
N ASP A 113 14.73 19.23 -0.40
CA ASP A 113 14.44 18.74 -1.75
C ASP A 113 13.71 17.37 -1.77
N ARG A 114 13.50 16.75 -0.59
CA ARG A 114 12.82 15.46 -0.45
C ARG A 114 11.36 15.67 -0.11
N ILE A 115 10.51 14.80 -0.65
CA ILE A 115 9.05 14.89 -0.44
C ILE A 115 8.65 14.18 0.84
N LEU A 116 8.16 14.96 1.81
CA LEU A 116 7.59 14.46 3.06
C LEU A 116 6.08 14.57 3.01
N VAL A 117 5.39 13.44 3.06
CA VAL A 117 3.94 13.34 3.09
C VAL A 117 3.48 13.13 4.53
N ALA A 118 2.65 14.00 5.05
CA ALA A 118 2.05 13.80 6.37
C ALA A 118 0.82 12.90 6.24
N SER A 119 0.87 11.68 6.78
CA SER A 119 -0.32 10.85 6.95
C SER A 119 -1.09 11.33 8.16
N ILE A 120 -2.37 11.68 8.00
CA ILE A 120 -3.22 12.24 9.06
C ILE A 120 -4.53 11.46 9.21
N MET A 121 -5.08 11.44 10.43
CA MET A 121 -6.37 10.81 10.73
C MET A 121 -7.07 11.48 11.93
N ALA A 122 -8.37 11.69 11.78
CA ALA A 122 -9.28 12.08 12.85
C ALA A 122 -10.62 11.36 12.70
N GLY A 123 -11.62 11.72 13.46
CA GLY A 123 -12.98 11.18 13.36
C GLY A 123 -13.88 11.97 12.43
N SER A 124 -15.12 11.48 12.25
CA SER A 124 -16.17 12.12 11.46
C SER A 124 -17.52 12.23 12.20
N GLY A 125 -17.56 11.87 13.48
CA GLY A 125 -18.79 11.77 14.26
C GLY A 125 -19.40 13.12 14.71
N SER A 126 -18.73 14.24 14.46
CA SER A 126 -19.20 15.59 14.78
C SER A 126 -18.41 16.66 14.05
N ASP A 127 -18.93 17.89 13.99
CA ASP A 127 -18.23 19.04 13.40
C ASP A 127 -16.86 19.27 14.06
N ARG A 128 -16.76 19.08 15.38
CA ARG A 128 -15.51 19.17 16.12
C ARG A 128 -14.48 18.14 15.66
N GLU A 129 -14.90 16.91 15.35
CA GLU A 129 -14.01 15.88 14.81
C GLU A 129 -13.56 16.22 13.39
N LEU A 130 -14.42 16.85 12.60
CA LEU A 130 -14.05 17.37 11.29
C LEU A 130 -13.05 18.53 11.38
N GLU A 131 -13.20 19.43 12.37
CA GLU A 131 -12.21 20.48 12.66
C GLU A 131 -10.83 19.91 13.05
N HIS A 132 -10.78 18.71 13.65
CA HIS A 132 -9.50 18.06 13.95
C HIS A 132 -8.71 17.72 12.69
N TRP A 133 -9.37 17.32 11.59
CA TRP A 133 -8.70 17.12 10.29
C TRP A 133 -8.06 18.41 9.79
N GLN A 134 -8.77 19.55 9.90
CA GLN A 134 -8.23 20.85 9.51
C GLN A 134 -7.06 21.28 10.40
N THR A 135 -7.14 21.02 11.71
CA THR A 135 -6.06 21.31 12.66
C THR A 135 -4.80 20.52 12.32
N LEU A 136 -4.94 19.22 12.05
CA LEU A 136 -3.83 18.37 11.60
C LEU A 136 -3.23 18.88 10.29
N ALA A 137 -4.07 19.22 9.31
CA ALA A 137 -3.62 19.70 8.01
C ALA A 137 -2.87 21.03 8.14
N ARG A 138 -3.43 22.03 8.84
CA ARG A 138 -2.75 23.33 9.06
C ARG A 138 -1.41 23.14 9.75
N GLY A 139 -1.37 22.41 10.88
CA GLY A 139 -0.14 22.18 11.61
C GLY A 139 0.94 21.52 10.77
N CYS A 140 0.63 20.41 10.10
CA CYS A 140 1.61 19.67 9.32
C CYS A 140 2.14 20.46 8.11
N GLN A 141 1.30 21.20 7.37
CA GLN A 141 1.76 22.02 6.24
C GLN A 141 2.56 23.24 6.70
N ASP A 142 2.20 23.85 7.82
CA ASP A 142 2.94 24.98 8.40
C ASP A 142 4.32 24.54 8.87
N ALA A 143 4.44 23.30 9.37
CA ALA A 143 5.72 22.66 9.70
C ALA A 143 6.53 22.21 8.47
N GLY A 144 5.97 22.26 7.26
CA GLY A 144 6.68 22.02 6.00
C GLY A 144 6.37 20.69 5.31
N ALA A 145 5.33 19.95 5.68
CA ALA A 145 4.88 18.78 4.92
C ALA A 145 4.51 19.18 3.47
N ASP A 146 4.94 18.38 2.49
CA ASP A 146 4.76 18.67 1.06
C ASP A 146 3.43 18.16 0.50
N ALA A 147 2.78 17.19 1.18
CA ALA A 147 1.47 16.64 0.83
C ALA A 147 0.81 16.00 2.06
N PHE A 148 -0.48 15.70 1.93
CA PHE A 148 -1.22 14.89 2.90
C PHE A 148 -1.58 13.53 2.33
N GLU A 149 -1.54 12.48 3.18
CA GLU A 149 -2.19 11.20 2.95
C GLU A 149 -3.29 11.03 4.01
N LEU A 150 -4.56 11.13 3.61
CA LEU A 150 -5.70 10.89 4.51
C LEU A 150 -5.80 9.38 4.77
N ASN A 151 -5.59 8.97 6.01
CA ASN A 151 -5.73 7.55 6.38
C ASN A 151 -7.20 7.19 6.62
N LEU A 152 -7.91 6.86 5.55
CA LEU A 152 -9.30 6.40 5.56
C LEU A 152 -9.39 4.87 5.65
N SER A 153 -8.37 4.22 6.19
CA SER A 153 -8.18 2.79 5.98
C SER A 153 -7.67 2.01 7.19
N CYS A 154 -7.41 2.66 8.33
CA CYS A 154 -6.95 1.98 9.54
C CYS A 154 -8.00 0.95 10.01
N PRO A 155 -7.70 -0.37 9.98
CA PRO A 155 -8.72 -1.39 10.24
C PRO A 155 -9.03 -1.63 11.72
N HIS A 156 -8.20 -1.08 12.62
CA HIS A 156 -8.20 -1.43 14.05
C HIS A 156 -8.80 -0.34 14.95
N MET A 157 -9.45 0.69 14.37
CA MET A 157 -10.08 1.71 15.19
C MET A 157 -11.40 1.21 15.77
N ASP A 158 -11.52 1.18 17.09
CA ASP A 158 -12.74 0.78 17.81
C ASP A 158 -13.90 1.75 17.56
N ARG A 159 -13.59 2.99 17.24
CA ARG A 159 -14.59 4.02 16.95
C ARG A 159 -15.18 3.82 15.55
N LYS A 160 -16.52 3.82 15.48
CA LYS A 160 -17.28 3.66 14.22
C LYS A 160 -17.13 4.85 13.25
N ASP A 161 -16.66 5.99 13.74
CA ASP A 161 -16.46 7.22 12.98
C ASP A 161 -14.99 7.48 12.61
N MET A 162 -14.14 6.44 12.58
CA MET A 162 -12.71 6.56 12.28
C MET A 162 -12.21 5.45 11.36
N GLY A 163 -11.09 5.73 10.69
CA GLY A 163 -10.32 4.75 9.93
C GLY A 163 -11.13 4.09 8.81
N SER A 164 -11.11 2.75 8.75
CA SER A 164 -11.78 1.99 7.70
C SER A 164 -13.32 2.09 7.74
N ASN A 165 -13.90 2.58 8.82
CA ASN A 165 -15.36 2.82 8.87
C ASN A 165 -15.73 4.07 8.06
N ILE A 166 -14.92 5.14 8.10
CA ILE A 166 -15.03 6.26 7.15
C ILE A 166 -14.77 5.74 5.73
N GLY A 167 -13.70 4.95 5.55
CA GLY A 167 -13.24 4.46 4.25
C GLY A 167 -14.18 3.48 3.53
N LYS A 168 -15.29 3.09 4.12
CA LYS A 168 -16.36 2.25 3.53
C LYS A 168 -17.62 3.05 3.17
N ASP A 169 -17.61 4.34 3.44
CA ASP A 169 -18.73 5.24 3.22
C ASP A 169 -18.31 6.37 2.25
N GLN A 170 -18.85 6.33 1.05
CA GLN A 170 -18.53 7.28 -0.02
C GLN A 170 -18.78 8.73 0.40
N GLU A 171 -19.86 8.99 1.13
CA GLU A 171 -20.24 10.34 1.56
C GLU A 171 -19.29 10.85 2.63
N LEU A 172 -18.97 10.03 3.64
CA LEU A 172 -18.01 10.39 4.68
C LEU A 172 -16.60 10.62 4.10
N ILE A 173 -16.18 9.79 3.14
CA ILE A 173 -14.90 10.01 2.41
C ILE A 173 -14.91 11.38 1.73
N SER A 174 -16.01 11.72 1.05
CA SER A 174 -16.15 13.02 0.36
C SER A 174 -16.09 14.18 1.34
N ILE A 175 -16.86 14.12 2.43
CA ILE A 175 -16.90 15.16 3.47
C ILE A 175 -15.52 15.38 4.09
N VAL A 176 -14.87 14.32 4.57
CA VAL A 176 -13.55 14.40 5.20
C VAL A 176 -12.51 14.96 4.23
N THR A 177 -12.53 14.50 2.99
CA THR A 177 -11.60 14.98 1.97
C THR A 177 -11.82 16.48 1.68
N GLN A 178 -13.07 16.91 1.52
CA GLN A 178 -13.42 18.31 1.30
C GLN A 178 -12.97 19.20 2.46
N VAL A 179 -13.25 18.79 3.69
CA VAL A 179 -12.87 19.55 4.90
C VAL A 179 -11.36 19.79 4.95
N VAL A 180 -10.55 18.79 4.58
CA VAL A 180 -9.10 18.98 4.48
C VAL A 180 -8.73 19.88 3.31
N LYS A 181 -9.35 19.70 2.14
CA LYS A 181 -9.08 20.51 0.94
C LYS A 181 -9.37 21.99 1.14
N GLU A 182 -10.35 22.36 1.97
CA GLU A 182 -10.68 23.75 2.30
C GLU A 182 -9.50 24.53 2.92
N VAL A 183 -8.60 23.84 3.61
CA VAL A 183 -7.46 24.45 4.30
C VAL A 183 -6.11 24.04 3.72
N ALA A 184 -6.07 23.02 2.87
CA ALA A 184 -4.83 22.51 2.31
C ALA A 184 -4.25 23.44 1.25
N ARG A 185 -2.95 23.76 1.39
CA ARG A 185 -2.13 24.46 0.41
C ARG A 185 -1.21 23.50 -0.38
N VAL A 186 -1.25 22.23 -0.01
CA VAL A 186 -0.46 21.14 -0.59
C VAL A 186 -1.40 20.05 -1.11
N PRO A 187 -0.95 19.15 -1.99
CA PRO A 187 -1.77 18.06 -2.50
C PRO A 187 -2.32 17.16 -1.39
N VAL A 188 -3.55 16.67 -1.59
CA VAL A 188 -4.28 15.76 -0.68
C VAL A 188 -4.51 14.44 -1.38
N TRP A 189 -3.95 13.38 -0.83
CA TRP A 189 -4.14 12.01 -1.30
C TRP A 189 -5.05 11.24 -0.35
N ALA A 190 -5.95 10.44 -0.86
CA ALA A 190 -6.81 9.58 -0.07
C ALA A 190 -6.33 8.13 -0.11
N LYS A 191 -5.93 7.59 1.04
CA LYS A 191 -5.53 6.18 1.18
C LYS A 191 -6.72 5.34 1.58
N LEU A 192 -7.13 4.46 0.65
CA LEU A 192 -8.33 3.68 0.76
C LEU A 192 -8.09 2.32 1.43
N THR A 193 -9.15 1.81 2.07
CA THR A 193 -9.18 0.44 2.60
C THR A 193 -9.46 -0.56 1.48
N PRO A 194 -8.85 -1.77 1.51
CA PRO A 194 -9.24 -2.84 0.59
C PRO A 194 -10.55 -3.52 0.98
N SER A 195 -11.11 -3.22 2.16
CA SER A 195 -12.26 -3.90 2.76
C SER A 195 -13.60 -3.39 2.23
N THR A 196 -13.69 -3.19 0.93
CA THR A 196 -14.87 -2.70 0.24
C THR A 196 -15.25 -3.66 -0.89
N THR A 197 -16.53 -3.70 -1.23
CA THR A 197 -17.04 -4.51 -2.34
C THR A 197 -16.60 -3.93 -3.68
N ASP A 198 -16.67 -2.61 -3.82
CA ASP A 198 -16.27 -1.88 -5.02
C ASP A 198 -15.44 -0.64 -4.64
N ILE A 199 -14.13 -0.73 -4.77
CA ILE A 199 -13.22 0.35 -4.42
C ILE A 199 -13.37 1.60 -5.31
N VAL A 200 -14.03 1.47 -6.45
CA VAL A 200 -14.31 2.60 -7.37
C VAL A 200 -15.33 3.56 -6.75
N VAL A 201 -16.26 3.05 -5.96
CA VAL A 201 -17.25 3.88 -5.25
C VAL A 201 -16.56 4.77 -4.22
N GLU A 202 -15.67 4.21 -3.41
CA GLU A 202 -14.92 4.95 -2.39
C GLU A 202 -13.97 5.97 -3.03
N ALA A 203 -13.28 5.58 -4.10
CA ALA A 203 -12.42 6.50 -4.85
C ALA A 203 -13.20 7.68 -5.45
N ARG A 204 -14.43 7.43 -5.92
CA ARG A 204 -15.33 8.49 -6.40
C ARG A 204 -15.64 9.49 -5.28
N GLY A 205 -15.91 9.02 -4.07
CA GLY A 205 -16.12 9.87 -2.89
C GLY A 205 -14.92 10.77 -2.64
N ALA A 206 -13.71 10.22 -2.65
CA ALA A 206 -12.49 10.99 -2.45
C ALA A 206 -12.28 12.05 -3.55
N PHE A 207 -12.51 11.71 -4.82
CA PHE A 207 -12.40 12.67 -5.92
C PHE A 207 -13.49 13.75 -5.89
N LEU A 208 -14.72 13.42 -5.46
CA LEU A 208 -15.78 14.40 -5.23
C LEU A 208 -15.41 15.37 -4.11
N GLY A 209 -14.75 14.90 -3.05
CA GLY A 209 -14.19 15.75 -1.99
C GLY A 209 -12.95 16.54 -2.38
N GLY A 210 -12.44 16.36 -3.61
CA GLY A 210 -11.32 17.11 -4.16
C GLY A 210 -9.94 16.48 -3.95
N ALA A 211 -9.84 15.19 -3.68
CA ALA A 211 -8.54 14.51 -3.61
C ALA A 211 -7.74 14.67 -4.92
N ASP A 212 -6.44 14.96 -4.78
CA ASP A 212 -5.52 15.08 -5.91
C ASP A 212 -5.03 13.71 -6.40
N ALA A 213 -5.01 12.70 -5.50
CA ALA A 213 -4.65 11.32 -5.84
C ALA A 213 -5.32 10.31 -4.91
N ILE A 214 -5.38 9.06 -5.39
CA ILE A 214 -5.74 7.89 -4.58
C ILE A 214 -4.50 7.06 -4.30
N VAL A 215 -4.37 6.58 -3.06
CA VAL A 215 -3.41 5.57 -2.63
C VAL A 215 -4.16 4.26 -2.35
N SER A 216 -3.83 3.19 -3.03
CA SER A 216 -4.50 1.89 -2.88
C SER A 216 -3.50 0.75 -2.84
N SER A 217 -3.64 -0.09 -1.85
CA SER A 217 -4.57 -0.10 -0.74
C SER A 217 -3.81 -0.30 0.59
N ASN A 218 -4.49 -0.11 1.71
CA ASN A 218 -3.97 -0.52 3.00
C ASN A 218 -3.96 -2.07 3.11
N THR A 219 -3.52 -2.60 4.25
CA THR A 219 -3.47 -4.05 4.56
C THR A 219 -4.86 -4.69 4.49
N PHE A 220 -4.89 -5.97 4.11
CA PHE A 220 -6.13 -6.76 4.04
C PHE A 220 -6.47 -7.33 5.41
N PRO A 221 -7.74 -7.32 5.82
CA PRO A 221 -8.17 -7.93 7.08
C PRO A 221 -7.84 -9.42 7.11
N SER A 222 -7.27 -9.87 8.22
CA SER A 222 -6.88 -11.27 8.41
C SER A 222 -6.71 -11.59 9.90
N LEU A 223 -6.60 -12.88 10.22
CA LEU A 223 -6.21 -13.35 11.55
C LEU A 223 -4.76 -13.85 11.52
N PRO A 224 -4.06 -13.86 12.66
CA PRO A 224 -2.80 -14.57 12.76
C PRO A 224 -3.02 -16.07 12.63
N LEU A 225 -1.96 -16.80 12.31
CA LEU A 225 -2.01 -18.26 12.21
C LEU A 225 -2.16 -18.88 13.60
N ILE A 226 -2.66 -20.12 13.63
CA ILE A 226 -2.75 -20.94 14.84
C ILE A 226 -1.55 -21.90 14.84
N ASP A 227 -0.84 -21.97 15.95
CA ASP A 227 0.21 -22.96 16.16
C ASP A 227 -0.43 -24.34 16.35
N PRO A 228 -0.09 -25.34 15.52
CA PRO A 228 -0.73 -26.65 15.57
C PRO A 228 -0.37 -27.48 16.82
N GLU A 229 0.71 -27.13 17.52
CA GLU A 229 1.14 -27.85 18.73
C GLU A 229 0.44 -27.32 19.98
N THR A 230 0.29 -26.00 20.06
CA THR A 230 -0.31 -25.35 21.23
C THR A 230 -1.79 -25.06 21.08
N LEU A 231 -2.31 -25.05 19.83
CA LEU A 231 -3.65 -24.64 19.43
C LEU A 231 -3.97 -23.18 19.77
N GLU A 232 -2.94 -22.38 20.01
CA GLU A 232 -3.05 -20.95 20.29
C GLU A 232 -2.73 -20.13 19.05
N PHE A 233 -3.31 -18.93 18.93
CA PHE A 233 -2.90 -17.99 17.91
C PHE A 233 -1.44 -17.62 18.07
N GLU A 234 -0.65 -17.72 17.00
CA GLU A 234 0.79 -17.40 16.99
C GLU A 234 1.08 -15.93 17.37
N MET A 235 0.07 -15.08 17.39
CA MET A 235 0.11 -13.72 17.93
C MET A 235 -1.19 -13.43 18.69
N ASN A 236 -1.10 -13.21 19.99
CA ASN A 236 -2.21 -12.92 20.87
C ASN A 236 -1.76 -12.06 22.06
N VAL A 237 -2.72 -11.51 22.81
CA VAL A 237 -2.50 -10.89 24.12
C VAL A 237 -3.43 -11.64 25.10
N ASP A 238 -2.85 -12.30 26.09
CA ASP A 238 -3.58 -13.08 27.10
C ASP A 238 -4.56 -14.10 26.46
N GLY A 239 -4.16 -14.74 25.34
CA GLY A 239 -4.96 -15.70 24.57
C GLY A 239 -5.99 -15.06 23.61
N TYR A 240 -6.16 -13.76 23.60
CA TYR A 240 -7.12 -13.06 22.75
C TYR A 240 -6.45 -12.47 21.51
N VAL A 241 -7.21 -12.44 20.41
CA VAL A 241 -6.81 -11.86 19.12
C VAL A 241 -7.99 -11.09 18.52
N SER A 242 -7.67 -10.06 17.78
CA SER A 242 -8.62 -9.37 16.89
C SER A 242 -8.19 -9.51 15.43
N SER A 243 -9.07 -9.14 14.51
CA SER A 243 -8.67 -8.99 13.10
C SER A 243 -7.52 -7.99 13.01
N GLY A 244 -6.50 -8.36 12.25
CA GLY A 244 -5.34 -7.53 11.94
C GLY A 244 -5.18 -7.30 10.45
N GLY A 245 -4.11 -6.64 10.06
CA GLY A 245 -3.79 -6.34 8.67
C GLY A 245 -2.72 -7.27 8.10
N LEU A 246 -3.04 -7.98 7.02
CA LEU A 246 -2.07 -8.71 6.21
C LEU A 246 -1.41 -7.77 5.21
N GLY A 247 -0.08 -7.75 5.16
CA GLY A 247 0.74 -6.98 4.23
C GLY A 247 1.88 -7.79 3.64
N GLY A 248 2.59 -7.22 2.67
CA GLY A 248 3.72 -7.85 2.00
C GLY A 248 3.31 -8.67 0.77
N PRO A 249 4.21 -9.48 0.19
CA PRO A 249 4.00 -10.19 -1.09
C PRO A 249 2.70 -10.98 -1.19
N ALA A 250 2.17 -11.50 -0.09
CA ALA A 250 0.91 -12.25 -0.09
C ALA A 250 -0.29 -11.46 -0.64
N ILE A 251 -0.28 -10.13 -0.55
CA ILE A 251 -1.42 -9.30 -0.99
C ILE A 251 -1.22 -8.69 -2.39
N LEU A 252 -0.06 -8.89 -3.03
CA LEU A 252 0.28 -8.24 -4.29
C LEU A 252 -0.79 -8.44 -5.38
N PRO A 253 -1.24 -9.67 -5.70
CA PRO A 253 -2.22 -9.89 -6.76
C PRO A 253 -3.56 -9.18 -6.50
N GLN A 254 -4.02 -9.18 -5.27
CA GLN A 254 -5.28 -8.52 -4.88
C GLN A 254 -5.14 -6.99 -4.96
N SER A 255 -4.02 -6.44 -4.52
CA SER A 255 -3.75 -5.01 -4.59
C SER A 255 -3.64 -4.51 -6.04
N ILE A 256 -3.00 -5.29 -6.91
CA ILE A 256 -2.94 -5.02 -8.37
C ILE A 256 -4.33 -5.03 -8.99
N ALA A 257 -5.18 -6.00 -8.63
CA ALA A 257 -6.55 -6.08 -9.15
C ALA A 257 -7.39 -4.86 -8.77
N LYS A 258 -7.30 -4.41 -7.51
CA LYS A 258 -7.98 -3.17 -7.07
C LYS A 258 -7.42 -1.93 -7.78
N MET A 259 -6.11 -1.85 -7.98
CA MET A 259 -5.50 -0.75 -8.72
C MET A 259 -5.94 -0.73 -10.19
N ALA A 260 -6.07 -1.89 -10.84
CA ALA A 260 -6.59 -1.98 -12.20
C ALA A 260 -8.01 -1.42 -12.31
N GLN A 261 -8.91 -1.76 -11.36
CA GLN A 261 -10.27 -1.20 -11.30
C GLN A 261 -10.25 0.33 -11.20
N LEU A 262 -9.41 0.87 -10.31
CA LEU A 262 -9.28 2.31 -10.08
C LEU A 262 -8.77 3.06 -11.32
N THR A 263 -7.68 2.60 -11.91
CA THR A 263 -7.04 3.26 -13.05
C THR A 263 -7.89 3.18 -14.32
N GLN A 264 -8.70 2.13 -14.47
CA GLN A 264 -9.68 2.02 -15.56
C GLN A 264 -10.89 2.96 -15.35
N ALA A 265 -11.40 3.03 -14.12
CA ALA A 265 -12.56 3.88 -13.82
C ALA A 265 -12.21 5.39 -13.89
N PHE A 266 -10.96 5.75 -13.60
CA PHE A 266 -10.51 7.14 -13.54
C PHE A 266 -9.16 7.33 -14.29
N PRO A 267 -9.12 7.16 -15.62
CA PRO A 267 -7.88 7.12 -16.40
C PRO A 267 -7.03 8.39 -16.33
N ASP A 268 -7.66 9.53 -16.06
CA ASP A 268 -7.02 10.86 -16.01
C ASP A 268 -6.67 11.31 -14.58
N ARG A 269 -6.86 10.44 -13.59
CA ARG A 269 -6.54 10.73 -12.19
C ARG A 269 -5.20 10.14 -11.76
N ALA A 270 -4.63 10.73 -10.72
CA ALA A 270 -3.34 10.29 -10.18
C ALA A 270 -3.51 9.15 -9.16
N PHE A 271 -2.61 8.16 -9.23
CA PHE A 271 -2.61 6.99 -8.35
C PHE A 271 -1.21 6.69 -7.83
N SER A 272 -1.13 6.36 -6.54
CA SER A 272 0.04 5.78 -5.89
C SER A 272 -0.26 4.34 -5.52
N GLY A 273 0.49 3.38 -6.06
CA GLY A 273 0.29 1.95 -5.81
C GLY A 273 0.93 1.53 -4.49
N ILE A 274 0.25 0.69 -3.72
CA ILE A 274 0.81 0.09 -2.51
C ILE A 274 0.24 -1.33 -2.32
N GLY A 275 1.07 -2.23 -1.85
CA GLY A 275 0.73 -3.61 -1.50
C GLY A 275 1.63 -4.63 -2.16
N GLY A 276 2.44 -5.31 -1.36
CA GLY A 276 3.24 -6.46 -1.76
C GLY A 276 4.55 -6.18 -2.49
N VAL A 277 4.93 -4.92 -2.67
CA VAL A 277 6.15 -4.57 -3.41
C VAL A 277 7.40 -4.78 -2.54
N SER A 278 8.32 -5.59 -3.06
CA SER A 278 9.66 -5.83 -2.52
C SER A 278 10.75 -5.69 -3.59
N THR A 279 10.41 -5.82 -4.87
CA THR A 279 11.31 -5.71 -6.02
C THR A 279 10.78 -4.74 -7.05
N PHE A 280 11.63 -4.29 -7.97
CA PHE A 280 11.19 -3.45 -9.09
C PHE A 280 10.17 -4.16 -9.99
N ASP A 281 10.34 -5.45 -10.27
CA ASP A 281 9.42 -6.22 -11.13
C ASP A 281 7.99 -6.25 -10.54
N GLN A 282 7.87 -6.28 -9.20
CA GLN A 282 6.58 -6.16 -8.53
C GLN A 282 6.01 -4.74 -8.63
N ALA A 283 6.85 -3.71 -8.48
CA ALA A 283 6.44 -2.31 -8.65
C ALA A 283 6.03 -2.00 -10.09
N LEU A 284 6.67 -2.64 -11.07
CA LEU A 284 6.38 -2.46 -12.50
C LEU A 284 4.90 -2.73 -12.81
N ASN A 285 4.25 -3.68 -12.12
CA ASN A 285 2.81 -3.93 -12.31
C ASN A 285 1.97 -2.67 -12.06
N TYR A 286 2.26 -1.92 -11.01
CA TYR A 286 1.55 -0.68 -10.70
C TYR A 286 1.80 0.41 -11.75
N PHE A 287 3.04 0.57 -12.20
CA PHE A 287 3.38 1.55 -13.22
C PHE A 287 2.71 1.22 -14.57
N LEU A 288 2.71 -0.04 -14.97
CA LEU A 288 2.04 -0.49 -16.20
C LEU A 288 0.52 -0.33 -16.15
N LEU A 289 -0.08 -0.31 -14.95
CA LEU A 289 -1.49 -0.01 -14.75
C LEU A 289 -1.79 1.49 -14.68
N GLY A 290 -0.79 2.37 -14.53
CA GLY A 290 -0.97 3.82 -14.58
C GLY A 290 -0.60 4.58 -13.32
N CYS A 291 -0.04 3.92 -12.29
CA CYS A 291 0.44 4.62 -11.10
C CYS A 291 1.61 5.55 -11.42
N GLY A 292 1.63 6.74 -10.81
CA GLY A 292 2.75 7.68 -10.91
C GLY A 292 3.84 7.41 -9.88
N THR A 293 3.47 6.83 -8.75
CA THR A 293 4.38 6.47 -7.65
C THR A 293 3.98 5.11 -7.06
N VAL A 294 4.91 4.50 -6.32
CA VAL A 294 4.67 3.25 -5.58
C VAL A 294 5.19 3.40 -4.15
N GLN A 295 4.37 2.99 -3.19
CA GLN A 295 4.73 2.97 -1.78
C GLN A 295 5.15 1.55 -1.35
N VAL A 296 6.15 1.47 -0.48
CA VAL A 296 6.71 0.22 0.05
C VAL A 296 6.66 0.25 1.57
N CYS A 297 6.21 -0.85 2.18
CA CYS A 297 6.13 -0.99 3.63
C CYS A 297 6.89 -2.23 4.12
N THR A 298 6.29 -3.41 3.96
CA THR A 298 6.76 -4.68 4.55
C THR A 298 8.21 -5.01 4.16
N ALA A 299 8.61 -4.77 2.92
CA ALA A 299 9.99 -5.03 2.49
C ALA A 299 11.02 -4.23 3.30
N ALA A 300 10.70 -2.99 3.65
CA ALA A 300 11.56 -2.16 4.51
C ALA A 300 11.57 -2.59 5.99
N MET A 301 10.69 -3.52 6.39
CA MET A 301 10.59 -4.06 7.76
C MET A 301 11.15 -5.47 7.88
N LEU A 302 11.21 -6.23 6.77
CA LEU A 302 11.58 -7.65 6.77
C LEU A 302 13.01 -7.91 7.23
N ASP A 303 13.91 -6.98 6.97
CA ASP A 303 15.30 -7.08 7.38
C ASP A 303 15.77 -5.75 7.97
N HIS A 304 16.02 -5.74 9.27
CA HIS A 304 16.51 -4.55 9.97
C HIS A 304 17.92 -4.12 9.51
N ALA A 305 18.73 -5.04 9.00
CA ALA A 305 20.06 -4.71 8.46
C ALA A 305 19.94 -4.02 7.09
N ILE A 306 18.98 -4.45 6.26
CA ILE A 306 18.68 -3.81 4.98
C ILE A 306 17.75 -2.61 5.20
N GLY A 307 16.66 -2.79 5.96
CA GLY A 307 15.71 -1.73 6.33
C GLY A 307 15.37 -0.80 5.17
N PRO A 308 15.58 0.51 5.34
CA PRO A 308 15.34 1.49 4.29
C PRO A 308 16.23 1.31 3.05
N ASN A 309 17.30 0.54 3.11
CA ASN A 309 18.21 0.32 1.97
C ASN A 309 17.63 -0.55 0.86
N VAL A 310 16.48 -1.20 1.06
CA VAL A 310 15.75 -1.90 0.00
C VAL A 310 15.49 -0.99 -1.22
N ILE A 311 15.47 0.33 -1.02
CA ILE A 311 15.38 1.31 -2.11
C ILE A 311 16.49 1.14 -3.15
N ARG A 312 17.69 0.74 -2.74
CA ARG A 312 18.83 0.58 -3.65
C ARG A 312 18.57 -0.55 -4.66
N GLU A 313 17.94 -1.63 -4.22
CA GLU A 313 17.57 -2.75 -5.10
C GLU A 313 16.44 -2.34 -6.04
N LEU A 314 15.46 -1.58 -5.56
CA LEU A 314 14.38 -1.04 -6.38
C LEU A 314 14.92 -0.11 -7.48
N LEU A 315 15.83 0.79 -7.14
CA LEU A 315 16.46 1.71 -8.10
C LEU A 315 17.37 0.98 -9.09
N ALA A 316 18.16 0.01 -8.62
CA ALA A 316 18.99 -0.83 -9.48
C ALA A 316 18.14 -1.63 -10.47
N GLY A 317 17.05 -2.24 -10.00
CA GLY A 317 16.10 -2.97 -10.84
C GLY A 317 15.44 -2.06 -11.89
N MET A 318 15.03 -0.84 -11.50
CA MET A 318 14.45 0.15 -12.42
C MET A 318 15.46 0.58 -13.50
N THR A 319 16.69 0.87 -13.11
CA THR A 319 17.77 1.23 -14.04
C THR A 319 18.04 0.11 -15.03
N ALA A 320 18.25 -1.10 -14.52
CA ALA A 320 18.51 -2.27 -15.37
C ALA A 320 17.36 -2.60 -16.33
N PHE A 321 16.10 -2.31 -15.91
CA PHE A 321 14.93 -2.47 -16.78
C PHE A 321 15.00 -1.50 -17.97
N PHE A 322 15.24 -0.21 -17.74
CA PHE A 322 15.30 0.77 -18.82
C PHE A 322 16.52 0.57 -19.72
N GLU A 323 17.67 0.18 -19.17
CA GLU A 323 18.85 -0.19 -19.96
C GLU A 323 18.55 -1.37 -20.89
N ARG A 324 17.93 -2.45 -20.38
CA ARG A 324 17.56 -3.65 -21.15
C ARG A 324 16.54 -3.38 -22.25
N HIS A 325 15.73 -2.36 -22.12
CA HIS A 325 14.65 -2.02 -23.06
C HIS A 325 14.88 -0.71 -23.80
N ALA A 326 16.10 -0.19 -23.79
CA ALA A 326 16.45 1.06 -24.47
C ALA A 326 16.22 1.00 -25.99
N ASP A 327 16.38 -0.18 -26.60
CA ASP A 327 16.08 -0.46 -28.01
C ASP A 327 14.59 -0.29 -28.36
N ARG A 328 13.69 -0.44 -27.39
CA ARG A 328 12.25 -0.19 -27.54
C ARG A 328 11.87 1.28 -27.36
N GLY A 329 12.82 2.15 -27.10
CA GLY A 329 12.58 3.56 -26.79
C GLY A 329 12.12 3.82 -25.36
N TRP A 330 12.07 2.80 -24.48
CA TRP A 330 11.67 2.96 -23.08
C TRP A 330 12.85 3.47 -22.26
N ARG A 331 12.76 4.70 -21.79
CA ARG A 331 13.83 5.40 -21.07
C ARG A 331 13.38 5.98 -19.74
N SER A 332 12.07 6.05 -19.52
CA SER A 332 11.44 6.63 -18.33
C SER A 332 10.11 5.93 -18.03
N LEU A 333 9.55 6.18 -16.86
CA LEU A 333 8.21 5.70 -16.53
C LEU A 333 7.12 6.24 -17.46
N ASP A 334 7.28 7.44 -17.98
CA ASP A 334 6.27 8.04 -18.87
C ASP A 334 6.12 7.27 -20.18
N ASP A 335 7.18 6.56 -20.63
CA ASP A 335 7.15 5.74 -21.84
C ASP A 335 6.31 4.46 -21.68
N ILE A 336 6.11 3.98 -20.45
CA ILE A 336 5.46 2.69 -20.18
C ILE A 336 4.22 2.79 -19.29
N ARG A 337 4.06 3.92 -18.58
CA ARG A 337 2.98 4.11 -17.60
C ARG A 337 1.61 3.94 -18.25
N GLY A 338 0.76 3.09 -17.64
CA GLY A 338 -0.60 2.81 -18.10
C GLY A 338 -0.66 1.92 -19.34
N SER A 339 0.45 1.47 -19.92
CA SER A 339 0.48 0.71 -21.18
C SER A 339 -0.21 -0.67 -21.10
N ARG A 340 -0.59 -1.13 -19.91
CA ARG A 340 -1.32 -2.39 -19.69
C ARG A 340 -2.69 -2.21 -19.07
N ARG A 341 -3.09 -0.99 -18.71
CA ARG A 341 -4.38 -0.68 -18.11
C ARG A 341 -5.55 -1.23 -18.93
N ASP A 342 -5.55 -0.97 -20.23
CA ASP A 342 -6.63 -1.35 -21.14
C ASP A 342 -6.57 -2.82 -21.59
N ARG A 343 -5.60 -3.59 -21.05
CA ARG A 343 -5.50 -5.05 -21.28
C ARG A 343 -6.22 -5.86 -20.19
N VAL A 344 -6.62 -5.22 -19.09
CA VAL A 344 -7.46 -5.85 -18.09
C VAL A 344 -8.92 -5.69 -18.54
N VAL A 345 -9.58 -6.80 -18.81
CA VAL A 345 -10.95 -6.82 -19.39
C VAL A 345 -11.83 -7.76 -18.58
N THR A 346 -13.15 -7.70 -18.80
CA THR A 346 -14.07 -8.66 -18.20
C THR A 346 -13.90 -10.05 -18.85
N HIS A 347 -14.24 -11.10 -18.13
CA HIS A 347 -14.11 -12.47 -18.65
C HIS A 347 -14.87 -12.69 -19.96
N SER A 348 -16.01 -12.00 -20.17
CA SER A 348 -16.79 -12.07 -21.41
C SER A 348 -16.07 -11.49 -22.62
N GLN A 349 -15.12 -10.59 -22.43
CA GLN A 349 -14.31 -9.97 -23.50
C GLN A 349 -13.08 -10.81 -23.87
N ILE A 350 -12.73 -11.81 -23.04
CA ILE A 350 -11.66 -12.77 -23.38
C ILE A 350 -12.12 -13.65 -24.53
N LYS A 351 -11.35 -13.67 -25.61
CA LYS A 351 -11.64 -14.49 -26.80
C LYS A 351 -11.73 -15.96 -26.40
N ARG A 352 -12.86 -16.57 -26.69
CA ARG A 352 -13.10 -18.00 -26.46
C ARG A 352 -12.86 -18.78 -27.74
N PRO A 353 -12.50 -20.07 -27.66
CA PRO A 353 -12.49 -20.96 -28.83
C PRO A 353 -13.89 -21.01 -29.47
N ASP A 354 -13.94 -21.23 -30.76
CA ASP A 354 -15.22 -21.30 -31.49
C ASP A 354 -16.06 -22.45 -30.91
N THR A 355 -17.24 -22.13 -30.41
CA THR A 355 -18.13 -23.09 -29.73
C THR A 355 -18.56 -24.26 -30.64
N LYS A 356 -18.41 -24.14 -31.96
CA LYS A 356 -18.65 -25.25 -32.91
C LYS A 356 -17.72 -26.46 -32.66
N GLN A 357 -16.55 -26.26 -32.05
CA GLN A 357 -15.67 -27.36 -31.65
C GLN A 357 -16.11 -28.05 -30.35
N TYR A 358 -16.96 -27.41 -29.56
CA TYR A 358 -17.45 -27.99 -28.28
C TYR A 358 -18.79 -28.72 -28.40
N HIS A 359 -19.52 -28.58 -29.53
CA HIS A 359 -20.80 -29.26 -29.75
C HIS A 359 -20.68 -30.65 -30.44
N GLY A 360 -19.48 -31.15 -30.62
CA GLY A 360 -19.19 -32.42 -31.27
C GLY A 360 -18.86 -33.57 -30.32
N GLY A 361 -19.60 -33.72 -29.26
CA GLY A 361 -19.45 -34.87 -28.36
C GLY A 361 -19.77 -34.53 -26.91
N HIS A 362 -20.47 -35.41 -26.27
CA HIS A 362 -20.71 -35.41 -24.81
C HIS A 362 -19.44 -35.66 -23.98
N ASP A 363 -18.26 -35.45 -24.54
CA ASP A 363 -16.96 -35.71 -23.96
C ASP A 363 -16.25 -34.42 -23.54
N GLY A 364 -16.95 -33.56 -22.80
CA GLY A 364 -16.25 -32.65 -21.89
C GLY A 364 -15.46 -33.52 -20.88
N PRO A 365 -14.29 -33.09 -20.40
CA PRO A 365 -13.53 -33.84 -19.40
C PRO A 365 -14.48 -34.21 -18.26
N ASP A 366 -14.59 -35.49 -17.97
CA ASP A 366 -15.46 -35.98 -16.89
C ASP A 366 -14.90 -35.45 -15.57
N THR A 367 -15.46 -34.35 -15.13
CA THR A 367 -15.07 -33.70 -13.86
C THR A 367 -15.37 -34.58 -12.64
N ARG A 368 -15.97 -35.78 -12.84
CA ARG A 368 -16.14 -36.79 -11.83
C ARG A 368 -14.95 -37.75 -11.70
N GLN A 369 -14.00 -37.73 -12.63
CA GLN A 369 -12.69 -38.35 -12.46
C GLN A 369 -11.79 -37.27 -11.81
N GLY A 370 -11.22 -37.60 -10.64
CA GLY A 370 -10.37 -36.70 -9.87
C GLY A 370 -9.21 -36.06 -10.67
N PRO A 371 -8.39 -35.22 -10.08
CA PRO A 371 -7.43 -34.38 -10.80
C PRO A 371 -6.62 -35.26 -11.75
N GLN A 372 -6.70 -34.93 -13.05
CA GLN A 372 -5.89 -35.62 -14.07
C GLN A 372 -4.40 -35.46 -13.69
N GLU A 373 -3.64 -36.51 -13.90
CA GLU A 373 -2.21 -36.62 -13.55
C GLU A 373 -1.35 -35.42 -14.00
N GLY A 374 -1.76 -34.63 -14.97
CA GLY A 374 -1.07 -33.42 -15.41
C GLY A 374 -1.14 -32.20 -14.48
N TYR A 375 -2.02 -32.20 -13.46
CA TYR A 375 -2.11 -31.06 -12.54
C TYR A 375 -1.07 -31.14 -11.42
N ALA A 376 -0.70 -32.37 -11.02
CA ALA A 376 0.34 -32.61 -10.04
C ALA A 376 1.74 -32.26 -10.59
N ASP A 377 1.99 -32.54 -11.87
CA ASP A 377 3.28 -32.28 -12.52
C ASP A 377 3.55 -30.78 -12.73
N GLN A 378 2.52 -29.96 -12.92
CA GLN A 378 2.68 -28.51 -13.07
C GLN A 378 3.02 -27.81 -11.74
N VAL A 379 2.61 -28.38 -10.62
CA VAL A 379 2.95 -27.87 -9.28
C VAL A 379 4.35 -28.31 -8.86
N ALA A 380 4.79 -29.48 -9.31
CA ALA A 380 6.10 -30.03 -8.97
C ALA A 380 7.26 -29.49 -9.85
N SER A 381 6.97 -28.97 -11.05
CA SER A 381 7.97 -28.44 -11.99
C SER A 381 8.20 -26.93 -11.90
N GLY A 382 7.53 -26.23 -11.00
CA GLY A 382 7.61 -24.79 -10.73
C GLY A 382 8.48 -24.43 -9.51
N GLY A 383 9.55 -25.20 -9.28
CA GLY A 383 10.55 -24.91 -8.25
C GLY A 383 11.71 -24.10 -8.79
#